data_364f53dec53f4464fd0afd79aebd930c
#
_entry.id   364f53dec53f4464fd0afd79aebd930c
#
_cell.length_a   1.000
_cell.length_b   1.000
_cell.length_c   1.000
_cell.angle_alpha   90.00
_cell.angle_beta   90.00
_cell.angle_gamma   90.00
#
_symmetry.space_group_name_H-M   'P 1'
#
loop_
_entity.id
_entity.type
_entity.pdbx_description
1 polymer ?
#
loop_
_entity_poly.entity_id
_entity_poly.type
_entity_poly.pdbx_seq_one_letter_code
_entity_poly.pdbx_strand_id
1 'polypeptide(L)'
;MTEINLILKNGKITTLDPQNPEVQAIAIADGKVVRTGTTDEVMKLATPTSKVVDLNGRRVIPGLNDSHLHIIRGGLNYNMELRWEGVPSVADALRLLKEQADNTPAPQWVRVVGGWTEFQFAEKRLPTLEEINKAAPDTPVFVLHLYASAMLNRAALDVLGFNKDTPDPPGGKIVRNEKGEPTGLLLATPSAMILYSTLGKAPKLPVEDQVNSTRHFMRELNRLGITSAIDAGGGGQNYPEDYDVIKQLHDQNQMTVRIAYNLFAQKAGQELDDYRRWTEMTFPGDGDELFRMNGAGENLTWSAGDFEDFYEPRPDLPEKMEGELEAIVEHLAEKKWPFRIHATYDESINRLLNVFERVNSKSHSQLDLLLTMPKLYLSVISNVLVRWVVVSRFSIVWHIKVRFS
;
A
#
# COMPACT_ATOMS: atom_id res chain seq x y z
N MET A 1 -31.32 26.95 -5.52
CA MET A 1 -30.00 27.39 -5.03
C MET A 1 -29.44 26.26 -4.19
N THR A 2 -28.22 25.85 -4.45
CA THR A 2 -27.58 24.80 -3.66
C THR A 2 -27.37 25.30 -2.24
N GLU A 3 -27.81 24.55 -1.24
CA GLU A 3 -27.73 24.95 0.17
C GLU A 3 -26.25 24.87 0.63
N ILE A 4 -25.77 25.95 1.24
CA ILE A 4 -24.39 26.01 1.76
C ILE A 4 -24.35 25.30 3.11
N ASN A 5 -23.65 24.16 3.15
CA ASN A 5 -23.55 23.33 4.35
C ASN A 5 -22.46 23.83 5.31
N LEU A 6 -21.33 24.33 4.77
CA LEU A 6 -20.16 24.72 5.56
C LEU A 6 -19.49 25.95 4.96
N ILE A 7 -19.13 26.90 5.83
CA ILE A 7 -18.26 28.04 5.50
C ILE A 7 -17.03 28.00 6.42
N LEU A 8 -15.84 28.09 5.80
CA LEU A 8 -14.61 28.41 6.51
C LEU A 8 -14.29 29.86 6.26
N LYS A 9 -14.01 30.66 7.31
CA LYS A 9 -13.75 32.09 7.21
C LYS A 9 -12.53 32.54 8.00
N ASN A 10 -12.02 33.74 7.75
CA ASN A 10 -10.89 34.36 8.46
C ASN A 10 -9.64 33.49 8.45
N GLY A 11 -9.33 32.84 7.34
CA GLY A 11 -8.17 31.94 7.20
C GLY A 11 -7.17 32.39 6.15
N LYS A 12 -6.13 31.56 6.00
CA LYS A 12 -5.18 31.56 4.89
C LYS A 12 -5.37 30.25 4.14
N ILE A 13 -6.28 30.24 3.16
CA ILE A 13 -6.73 29.03 2.49
C ILE A 13 -6.02 28.88 1.16
N THR A 14 -5.19 27.87 1.01
CA THR A 14 -4.50 27.53 -0.24
C THR A 14 -5.48 26.84 -1.18
N THR A 15 -5.65 27.36 -2.38
CA THR A 15 -6.65 26.88 -3.35
C THR A 15 -6.07 25.93 -4.39
N LEU A 16 -4.77 25.97 -4.63
CA LEU A 16 -4.06 25.35 -5.78
C LEU A 16 -4.48 25.95 -7.14
N ASP A 17 -5.27 27.01 -7.16
CA ASP A 17 -5.57 27.78 -8.35
C ASP A 17 -4.47 28.83 -8.58
N PRO A 18 -3.71 28.78 -9.70
CA PRO A 18 -2.66 29.75 -9.97
C PRO A 18 -3.15 31.21 -10.05
N GLN A 19 -4.43 31.42 -10.38
CA GLN A 19 -5.01 32.78 -10.49
C GLN A 19 -5.41 33.33 -9.11
N ASN A 20 -5.76 32.45 -8.16
CA ASN A 20 -6.17 32.82 -6.81
C ASN A 20 -5.55 31.88 -5.78
N PRO A 21 -4.22 31.88 -5.60
CA PRO A 21 -3.50 30.85 -4.85
C PRO A 21 -3.82 30.82 -3.35
N GLU A 22 -4.27 31.95 -2.80
CA GLU A 22 -4.69 32.06 -1.40
C GLU A 22 -5.94 32.93 -1.27
N VAL A 23 -6.92 32.44 -0.48
CA VAL A 23 -8.17 33.17 -0.17
C VAL A 23 -8.44 33.17 1.32
N GLN A 24 -9.35 34.05 1.79
CA GLN A 24 -9.69 34.17 3.22
C GLN A 24 -10.82 33.23 3.65
N ALA A 25 -11.70 32.86 2.73
CA ALA A 25 -12.88 32.06 3.00
C ALA A 25 -13.27 31.17 1.83
N ILE A 26 -13.94 30.07 2.14
CA ILE A 26 -14.61 29.18 1.18
C ILE A 26 -15.99 28.79 1.67
N ALA A 27 -16.93 28.61 0.72
CA ALA A 27 -18.23 28.01 0.94
C ALA A 27 -18.26 26.60 0.31
N ILE A 28 -18.83 25.66 1.04
CA ILE A 28 -18.94 24.25 0.67
C ILE A 28 -20.42 23.86 0.67
N ALA A 29 -20.84 23.21 -0.40
CA ALA A 29 -22.14 22.59 -0.54
C ALA A 29 -21.97 21.18 -1.11
N ASP A 30 -22.68 20.21 -0.54
CA ASP A 30 -22.65 18.80 -0.98
C ASP A 30 -21.22 18.24 -1.14
N GLY A 31 -20.34 18.57 -0.18
CA GLY A 31 -18.94 18.13 -0.18
C GLY A 31 -18.03 18.84 -1.20
N LYS A 32 -18.53 19.83 -1.95
CA LYS A 32 -17.78 20.54 -3.00
C LYS A 32 -17.58 22.02 -2.67
N VAL A 33 -16.42 22.55 -2.95
CA VAL A 33 -16.16 24.00 -2.86
C VAL A 33 -16.93 24.70 -3.96
N VAL A 34 -17.88 25.55 -3.61
CA VAL A 34 -18.74 26.27 -4.56
C VAL A 34 -18.40 27.75 -4.68
N ARG A 35 -17.70 28.30 -3.69
CA ARG A 35 -17.23 29.69 -3.73
C ARG A 35 -15.94 29.86 -2.92
N THR A 36 -15.05 30.66 -3.43
CA THR A 36 -13.82 31.14 -2.76
C THR A 36 -13.82 32.68 -2.80
N GLY A 37 -13.13 33.34 -1.85
CA GLY A 37 -13.00 34.78 -1.87
C GLY A 37 -12.61 35.36 -0.50
N THR A 38 -12.94 36.63 -0.29
CA THR A 38 -12.82 37.30 1.00
C THR A 38 -13.86 36.77 1.99
N THR A 39 -13.62 36.96 3.28
CA THR A 39 -14.61 36.59 4.30
C THR A 39 -15.96 37.24 4.06
N ASP A 40 -15.97 38.54 3.73
CA ASP A 40 -17.22 39.30 3.55
C ASP A 40 -18.03 38.84 2.31
N GLU A 41 -17.35 38.48 1.23
CA GLU A 41 -18.00 37.94 0.03
C GLU A 41 -18.63 36.56 0.30
N VAL A 42 -17.90 35.66 0.93
CA VAL A 42 -18.35 34.29 1.16
C VAL A 42 -19.44 34.23 2.24
N MET A 43 -19.36 35.06 3.27
CA MET A 43 -20.37 35.14 4.34
C MET A 43 -21.75 35.58 3.83
N LYS A 44 -21.85 36.28 2.70
CA LYS A 44 -23.15 36.62 2.07
C LYS A 44 -23.95 35.40 1.63
N LEU A 45 -23.28 34.25 1.50
CA LEU A 45 -23.91 32.96 1.13
C LEU A 45 -24.38 32.16 2.34
N ALA A 46 -24.07 32.61 3.56
CA ALA A 46 -24.46 31.89 4.78
C ALA A 46 -25.98 31.87 4.93
N THR A 47 -26.51 30.72 5.33
CA THR A 47 -27.90 30.53 5.71
C THR A 47 -27.99 30.16 7.20
N PRO A 48 -29.16 30.20 7.83
CA PRO A 48 -29.30 29.77 9.23
C PRO A 48 -28.86 28.32 9.51
N THR A 49 -28.84 27.47 8.47
CA THR A 49 -28.44 26.06 8.54
C THR A 49 -26.94 25.85 8.24
N SER A 50 -26.26 26.88 7.71
CA SER A 50 -24.83 26.78 7.38
C SER A 50 -23.98 26.69 8.65
N LYS A 51 -23.12 25.67 8.73
CA LYS A 51 -22.06 25.61 9.73
C LYS A 51 -20.95 26.59 9.38
N VAL A 52 -20.70 27.55 10.26
CA VAL A 52 -19.61 28.54 10.05
C VAL A 52 -18.47 28.25 11.01
N VAL A 53 -17.26 28.07 10.47
CA VAL A 53 -16.04 27.85 11.24
C VAL A 53 -15.10 29.05 11.06
N ASP A 54 -14.77 29.70 12.17
CA ASP A 54 -13.76 30.75 12.19
C ASP A 54 -12.37 30.12 12.30
N LEU A 55 -11.53 30.35 11.32
CA LEU A 55 -10.18 29.79 11.26
C LEU A 55 -9.20 30.59 12.14
N ASN A 56 -9.55 31.79 12.58
CA ASN A 56 -8.68 32.64 13.40
C ASN A 56 -7.26 32.80 12.81
N GLY A 57 -7.18 33.06 11.52
CA GLY A 57 -5.91 33.23 10.80
C GLY A 57 -5.14 31.95 10.49
N ARG A 58 -5.67 30.78 10.83
CA ARG A 58 -5.01 29.49 10.56
C ARG A 58 -4.94 29.21 9.06
N ARG A 59 -3.89 28.49 8.68
CA ARG A 59 -3.75 27.99 7.32
C ARG A 59 -4.62 26.74 7.11
N VAL A 60 -5.27 26.71 5.95
CA VAL A 60 -5.97 25.53 5.44
C VAL A 60 -5.36 25.16 4.10
N ILE A 61 -5.11 23.89 3.92
CA ILE A 61 -4.64 23.30 2.66
C ILE A 61 -5.63 22.23 2.22
N PRO A 62 -5.70 21.87 0.94
CA PRO A 62 -6.37 20.66 0.50
C PRO A 62 -5.82 19.44 1.24
N GLY A 63 -6.67 18.47 1.52
CA GLY A 63 -6.22 17.20 2.11
C GLY A 63 -5.21 16.50 1.21
N LEU A 64 -4.26 15.81 1.83
CA LEU A 64 -3.23 15.07 1.12
C LEU A 64 -3.83 13.86 0.41
N ASN A 65 -3.34 13.61 -0.79
CA ASN A 65 -3.65 12.41 -1.58
C ASN A 65 -2.43 11.50 -1.58
N ASP A 66 -2.58 10.30 -1.03
CA ASP A 66 -1.58 9.26 -1.17
C ASP A 66 -1.86 8.47 -2.46
N SER A 67 -0.92 8.51 -3.38
CA SER A 67 -1.07 7.89 -4.69
C SER A 67 -0.61 6.43 -4.73
N HIS A 68 -0.02 5.91 -3.64
CA HIS A 68 0.43 4.53 -3.52
C HIS A 68 0.44 4.09 -2.05
N LEU A 69 -0.60 3.40 -1.64
CA LEU A 69 -0.74 2.87 -0.30
C LEU A 69 -1.41 1.49 -0.37
N HIS A 70 -1.11 0.61 0.57
CA HIS A 70 -1.84 -0.66 0.75
C HIS A 70 -2.85 -0.50 1.89
N ILE A 71 -3.86 0.36 1.66
CA ILE A 71 -4.76 0.83 2.73
C ILE A 71 -5.71 -0.28 3.20
N ILE A 72 -6.20 -1.13 2.30
CA ILE A 72 -7.12 -2.22 2.66
C ILE A 72 -6.37 -3.24 3.50
N ARG A 73 -5.26 -3.79 3.00
CA ARG A 73 -4.42 -4.73 3.75
C ARG A 73 -3.92 -4.15 5.06
N GLY A 74 -3.43 -2.90 5.03
CA GLY A 74 -2.96 -2.20 6.21
C GLY A 74 -4.07 -2.03 7.24
N GLY A 75 -5.27 -1.65 6.82
CA GLY A 75 -6.43 -1.50 7.69
C GLY A 75 -6.82 -2.80 8.40
N LEU A 76 -6.89 -3.91 7.68
CA LEU A 76 -7.24 -5.22 8.25
C LEU A 76 -6.32 -5.65 9.39
N ASN A 77 -5.07 -5.21 9.38
CA ASN A 77 -4.03 -5.70 10.27
C ASN A 77 -3.48 -4.63 11.23
N TYR A 78 -3.85 -3.36 11.09
CA TYR A 78 -3.25 -2.21 11.78
C TYR A 78 -3.12 -2.40 13.30
N ASN A 79 -4.15 -2.93 13.95
CA ASN A 79 -4.16 -3.15 15.40
C ASN A 79 -3.29 -4.31 15.87
N MET A 80 -2.86 -5.19 14.96
CA MET A 80 -1.96 -6.31 15.29
C MET A 80 -0.50 -5.97 15.13
N GLU A 81 -0.19 -4.84 14.49
CA GLU A 81 1.16 -4.45 14.17
C GLU A 81 1.77 -3.63 15.29
N LEU A 82 2.82 -4.16 15.90
CA LEU A 82 3.68 -3.39 16.78
C LEU A 82 4.61 -2.51 15.93
N ARG A 83 4.64 -1.21 16.23
CA ARG A 83 5.40 -0.23 15.47
C ARG A 83 6.66 0.18 16.21
N TRP A 84 7.78 0.08 15.48
CA TRP A 84 9.09 0.47 15.99
C TRP A 84 9.63 1.77 15.36
N GLU A 85 8.83 2.46 14.53
CA GLU A 85 9.23 3.75 13.98
C GLU A 85 9.59 4.76 15.09
N GLY A 86 10.79 5.33 15.00
CA GLY A 86 11.29 6.30 15.97
C GLY A 86 11.67 5.73 17.33
N VAL A 87 11.61 4.42 17.54
CA VAL A 87 12.08 3.78 18.77
C VAL A 87 13.62 3.91 18.86
N PRO A 88 14.18 4.47 19.96
CA PRO A 88 15.57 4.92 19.97
C PRO A 88 16.60 3.83 20.32
N SER A 89 16.16 2.67 20.83
CA SER A 89 17.07 1.62 21.29
C SER A 89 16.48 0.22 21.13
N VAL A 90 17.35 -0.78 21.06
CA VAL A 90 16.96 -2.21 21.11
C VAL A 90 16.25 -2.52 22.43
N ALA A 91 16.71 -1.93 23.54
CA ALA A 91 16.08 -2.13 24.85
C ALA A 91 14.63 -1.63 24.87
N ASP A 92 14.34 -0.46 24.28
CA ASP A 92 12.98 0.07 24.16
C ASP A 92 12.12 -0.79 23.21
N ALA A 93 12.68 -1.23 22.08
CA ALA A 93 12.01 -2.09 21.13
C ALA A 93 11.56 -3.43 21.80
N LEU A 94 12.46 -4.04 22.58
CA LEU A 94 12.18 -5.28 23.32
C LEU A 94 11.18 -5.08 24.46
N ARG A 95 11.22 -3.94 25.14
CA ARG A 95 10.22 -3.57 26.15
C ARG A 95 8.82 -3.47 25.52
N LEU A 96 8.70 -2.75 24.41
CA LEU A 96 7.43 -2.64 23.67
C LEU A 96 6.96 -3.99 23.16
N LEU A 97 7.89 -4.84 22.68
CA LEU A 97 7.58 -6.21 22.25
C LEU A 97 7.00 -7.03 23.40
N LYS A 98 7.62 -6.96 24.60
CA LYS A 98 7.13 -7.65 25.78
C LYS A 98 5.74 -7.15 26.18
N GLU A 99 5.55 -5.86 26.29
CA GLU A 99 4.25 -5.25 26.63
C GLU A 99 3.15 -5.67 25.65
N GLN A 100 3.46 -5.70 24.34
CA GLN A 100 2.53 -6.16 23.33
C GLN A 100 2.24 -7.66 23.46
N ALA A 101 3.27 -8.49 23.69
CA ALA A 101 3.10 -9.94 23.84
C ALA A 101 2.26 -10.29 25.07
N ASP A 102 2.49 -9.61 26.20
CA ASP A 102 1.71 -9.79 27.44
C ASP A 102 0.21 -9.47 27.24
N ASN A 103 -0.13 -8.59 26.26
CA ASN A 103 -1.49 -8.17 25.94
C ASN A 103 -2.09 -8.85 24.70
N THR A 104 -1.33 -9.70 24.02
CA THR A 104 -1.81 -10.40 22.82
C THR A 104 -2.41 -11.75 23.18
N PRO A 105 -3.75 -11.93 23.05
CA PRO A 105 -4.39 -13.20 23.38
C PRO A 105 -4.07 -14.27 22.35
N ALA A 106 -3.92 -15.51 22.79
CA ALA A 106 -3.84 -16.64 21.87
C ALA A 106 -5.12 -16.73 21.02
N PRO A 107 -5.05 -17.15 19.75
CA PRO A 107 -3.86 -17.60 19.00
C PRO A 107 -3.11 -16.48 18.25
N GLN A 108 -3.36 -15.21 18.56
CA GLN A 108 -2.79 -14.08 17.85
C GLN A 108 -1.27 -13.95 18.03
N TRP A 109 -0.62 -13.35 17.05
CA TRP A 109 0.82 -13.13 17.01
C TRP A 109 1.14 -11.64 17.23
N VAL A 110 2.30 -11.36 17.78
CA VAL A 110 2.88 -10.02 17.68
C VAL A 110 3.62 -9.90 16.36
N ARG A 111 3.31 -8.87 15.59
CA ARG A 111 3.90 -8.60 14.28
C ARG A 111 4.56 -7.23 14.30
N VAL A 112 5.86 -7.20 14.07
CA VAL A 112 6.59 -5.95 13.82
C VAL A 112 6.83 -5.88 12.32
N VAL A 113 6.13 -4.96 11.63
CA VAL A 113 6.20 -4.83 10.18
C VAL A 113 6.40 -3.36 9.80
N GLY A 114 7.26 -3.13 8.79
CA GLY A 114 7.49 -1.80 8.22
C GLY A 114 8.34 -0.84 9.05
N GLY A 115 8.59 0.28 8.50
CA GLY A 115 8.98 1.58 9.06
C GLY A 115 10.20 1.70 9.99
N TRP A 116 11.05 0.69 10.13
CA TRP A 116 12.17 0.72 11.05
C TRP A 116 13.45 0.08 10.46
N THR A 117 14.60 0.49 10.97
CA THR A 117 15.90 -0.14 10.68
C THR A 117 16.77 -0.10 11.93
N GLU A 118 17.81 -0.95 11.98
CA GLU A 118 18.80 -0.97 13.06
C GLU A 118 19.54 0.37 13.23
N PHE A 119 19.61 1.19 12.19
CA PHE A 119 20.31 2.48 12.23
C PHE A 119 19.63 3.52 13.11
N GLN A 120 18.33 3.36 13.42
CA GLN A 120 17.64 4.24 14.37
C GLN A 120 17.99 3.93 15.82
N PHE A 121 18.41 2.70 16.13
CA PHE A 121 18.76 2.28 17.47
C PHE A 121 20.14 2.82 17.90
N ALA A 122 20.28 3.17 19.18
CA ALA A 122 21.55 3.60 19.75
C ALA A 122 22.64 2.53 19.57
N GLU A 123 22.27 1.25 19.67
CA GLU A 123 23.15 0.11 19.53
C GLU A 123 23.57 -0.20 18.08
N LYS A 124 22.91 0.42 17.08
CA LYS A 124 23.18 0.21 15.65
C LYS A 124 23.22 -1.26 15.22
N ARG A 125 22.36 -2.07 15.81
CA ARG A 125 22.22 -3.49 15.51
C ARG A 125 20.77 -3.95 15.58
N LEU A 126 20.49 -5.08 14.98
CA LEU A 126 19.22 -5.80 15.17
C LEU A 126 19.14 -6.41 16.57
N PRO A 127 17.93 -6.61 17.14
CA PRO A 127 17.75 -7.50 18.29
C PRO A 127 18.23 -8.91 17.93
N THR A 128 18.77 -9.62 18.91
CA THR A 128 19.10 -11.05 18.73
C THR A 128 17.84 -11.92 18.91
N LEU A 129 17.87 -13.12 18.32
CA LEU A 129 16.78 -14.09 18.51
C LEU A 129 16.60 -14.49 19.97
N GLU A 130 17.69 -14.50 20.76
CA GLU A 130 17.65 -14.76 22.20
C GLU A 130 16.92 -13.63 22.95
N GLU A 131 17.20 -12.38 22.61
CA GLU A 131 16.51 -11.21 23.18
C GLU A 131 15.02 -11.22 22.87
N ILE A 132 14.64 -11.55 21.61
CA ILE A 132 13.23 -11.69 21.20
C ILE A 132 12.55 -12.84 21.97
N ASN A 133 13.18 -14.01 22.07
CA ASN A 133 12.66 -15.13 22.84
C ASN A 133 12.45 -14.79 24.33
N LYS A 134 13.36 -14.01 24.92
CA LYS A 134 13.25 -13.57 26.30
C LYS A 134 12.12 -12.55 26.51
N ALA A 135 11.92 -11.67 25.54
CA ALA A 135 10.84 -10.66 25.59
C ALA A 135 9.46 -11.29 25.43
N ALA A 136 9.32 -12.29 24.59
CA ALA A 136 8.05 -12.97 24.29
C ALA A 136 8.26 -14.51 24.21
N PRO A 137 8.35 -15.21 25.37
CA PRO A 137 8.66 -16.63 25.36
C PRO A 137 7.52 -17.50 24.80
N ASP A 138 6.26 -17.12 25.05
CA ASP A 138 5.08 -17.95 24.79
C ASP A 138 4.20 -17.44 23.65
N THR A 139 4.25 -16.14 23.36
CA THR A 139 3.47 -15.52 22.27
C THR A 139 4.26 -15.58 20.97
N PRO A 140 3.71 -16.10 19.87
CA PRO A 140 4.39 -16.11 18.58
C PRO A 140 4.73 -14.69 18.11
N VAL A 141 5.97 -14.48 17.65
CA VAL A 141 6.49 -13.19 17.21
C VAL A 141 7.04 -13.31 15.80
N PHE A 142 6.70 -12.34 14.96
CA PHE A 142 7.25 -12.13 13.63
C PHE A 142 7.79 -10.70 13.53
N VAL A 143 9.09 -10.54 13.35
CA VAL A 143 9.75 -9.24 13.18
C VAL A 143 10.30 -9.14 11.77
N LEU A 144 9.66 -8.34 10.93
CA LEU A 144 10.11 -8.08 9.56
C LEU A 144 11.20 -7.00 9.59
N HIS A 145 12.31 -7.27 8.93
CA HIS A 145 13.37 -6.30 8.69
C HIS A 145 13.50 -6.03 7.19
N LEU A 146 12.95 -4.89 6.76
CA LEU A 146 12.84 -4.51 5.35
C LEU A 146 12.18 -5.64 4.53
N TYR A 147 12.65 -5.89 3.33
CA TYR A 147 12.25 -7.06 2.53
C TYR A 147 13.31 -8.17 2.51
N ALA A 148 14.38 -8.01 3.30
CA ALA A 148 15.53 -8.89 3.27
C ALA A 148 15.42 -10.06 4.25
N SER A 149 14.79 -9.86 5.42
CA SER A 149 14.74 -10.90 6.45
C SER A 149 13.54 -10.77 7.39
N ALA A 150 13.25 -11.87 8.11
CA ALA A 150 12.36 -11.86 9.25
C ALA A 150 12.94 -12.68 10.40
N MET A 151 12.66 -12.25 11.63
CA MET A 151 13.03 -12.96 12.84
C MET A 151 11.79 -13.54 13.51
N LEU A 152 11.81 -14.83 13.75
CA LEU A 152 10.77 -15.59 14.46
C LEU A 152 11.28 -16.00 15.82
N ASN A 153 10.48 -15.87 16.86
CA ASN A 153 10.80 -16.50 18.15
C ASN A 153 10.48 -18.02 18.11
N ARG A 154 10.87 -18.71 19.18
CA ARG A 154 10.63 -20.15 19.29
C ARG A 154 9.14 -20.50 19.21
N ALA A 155 8.28 -19.75 19.89
CA ALA A 155 6.84 -19.97 19.85
C ALA A 155 6.27 -19.88 18.43
N ALA A 156 6.76 -18.96 17.59
CA ALA A 156 6.37 -18.88 16.18
C ALA A 156 6.87 -20.08 15.37
N LEU A 157 8.11 -20.55 15.59
CA LEU A 157 8.64 -21.75 14.94
C LEU A 157 7.82 -22.99 15.28
N ASP A 158 7.43 -23.14 16.55
CA ASP A 158 6.63 -24.28 17.03
C ASP A 158 5.24 -24.29 16.38
N VAL A 159 4.56 -23.14 16.34
CA VAL A 159 3.24 -23.01 15.69
C VAL A 159 3.32 -23.26 14.17
N LEU A 160 4.41 -22.86 13.53
CA LEU A 160 4.63 -23.07 12.10
C LEU A 160 5.03 -24.52 11.78
N GLY A 161 5.44 -25.30 12.79
CA GLY A 161 5.98 -26.64 12.62
C GLY A 161 7.33 -26.66 11.90
N PHE A 162 8.09 -25.55 11.95
CA PHE A 162 9.40 -25.49 11.34
C PHE A 162 10.40 -26.35 12.12
N ASN A 163 11.06 -27.25 11.43
CA ASN A 163 12.03 -28.18 12.01
C ASN A 163 13.20 -28.42 11.04
N LYS A 164 14.12 -29.31 11.40
CA LYS A 164 15.31 -29.63 10.59
C LYS A 164 14.98 -30.18 9.20
N ASP A 165 13.82 -30.80 9.04
CA ASP A 165 13.37 -31.45 7.80
C ASP A 165 12.50 -30.52 6.94
N THR A 166 12.15 -29.32 7.43
CA THR A 166 11.39 -28.32 6.67
C THR A 166 12.26 -27.80 5.51
N PRO A 167 11.82 -27.96 4.24
CA PRO A 167 12.62 -27.51 3.10
C PRO A 167 12.66 -25.98 3.02
N ASP A 168 13.75 -25.45 2.48
CA ASP A 168 13.79 -24.03 2.10
C ASP A 168 12.86 -23.81 0.92
N PRO A 169 11.99 -22.78 0.95
CA PRO A 169 11.15 -22.46 -0.19
C PRO A 169 11.96 -21.84 -1.32
N PRO A 170 11.48 -21.90 -2.57
CA PRO A 170 12.16 -21.29 -3.70
C PRO A 170 12.43 -19.78 -3.47
N GLY A 171 13.68 -19.36 -3.62
CA GLY A 171 14.10 -17.97 -3.42
C GLY A 171 14.08 -17.52 -1.96
N GLY A 172 14.07 -18.42 -1.00
CA GLY A 172 14.14 -18.09 0.41
C GLY A 172 14.96 -19.12 1.20
N LYS A 173 15.46 -18.72 2.37
CA LYS A 173 16.27 -19.57 3.23
C LYS A 173 15.81 -19.54 4.68
N ILE A 174 15.63 -20.71 5.26
CA ILE A 174 15.47 -20.91 6.71
C ILE A 174 16.87 -21.12 7.29
N VAL A 175 17.37 -20.15 8.04
CA VAL A 175 18.71 -20.24 8.63
C VAL A 175 18.70 -21.30 9.74
N ARG A 176 19.70 -22.19 9.70
CA ARG A 176 19.84 -23.31 10.63
C ARG A 176 21.15 -23.23 11.42
N ASN A 177 21.13 -23.75 12.62
CA ASN A 177 22.32 -23.92 13.45
C ASN A 177 23.15 -25.14 12.99
N GLU A 178 24.26 -25.41 13.67
CA GLU A 178 25.17 -26.54 13.37
C GLU A 178 24.48 -27.94 13.51
N LYS A 179 23.37 -28.03 14.23
CA LYS A 179 22.56 -29.25 14.38
C LYS A 179 21.47 -29.38 13.30
N GLY A 180 21.37 -28.43 12.38
CA GLY A 180 20.35 -28.40 11.35
C GLY A 180 18.99 -27.83 11.81
N GLU A 181 18.89 -27.34 13.05
CA GLU A 181 17.64 -26.82 13.60
C GLU A 181 17.42 -25.35 13.14
N PRO A 182 16.18 -24.94 12.78
CA PRO A 182 15.87 -23.55 12.46
C PRO A 182 16.23 -22.61 13.61
N THR A 183 16.94 -21.54 13.31
CA THR A 183 17.30 -20.51 14.29
C THR A 183 16.18 -19.53 14.57
N GLY A 184 15.24 -19.37 13.64
CA GLY A 184 14.20 -18.36 13.64
C GLY A 184 14.49 -17.22 12.63
N LEU A 185 15.67 -17.17 12.02
CA LEU A 185 15.97 -16.21 10.98
C LEU A 185 15.56 -16.76 9.62
N LEU A 186 14.73 -15.98 8.90
CA LEU A 186 14.36 -16.22 7.51
C LEU A 186 15.04 -15.17 6.62
N LEU A 187 15.57 -15.58 5.49
CA LEU A 187 16.21 -14.71 4.52
C LEU A 187 15.48 -14.78 3.17
N ALA A 188 15.25 -13.62 2.59
CA ALA A 188 14.91 -13.48 1.17
C ALA A 188 16.21 -13.69 0.36
N THR A 189 16.23 -14.67 -0.56
CA THR A 189 17.44 -14.96 -1.36
C THR A 189 17.08 -15.49 -2.75
N PRO A 190 16.61 -14.68 -3.70
CA PRO A 190 16.32 -13.24 -3.63
C PRO A 190 14.83 -12.94 -3.34
N SER A 191 14.00 -13.91 -3.06
CA SER A 191 12.54 -13.71 -3.00
C SER A 191 12.03 -13.44 -1.58
N ALA A 192 11.38 -12.29 -1.38
CA ALA A 192 10.66 -11.96 -0.15
C ALA A 192 9.42 -12.85 0.11
N MET A 193 9.07 -13.75 -0.79
CA MET A 193 7.91 -14.65 -0.66
C MET A 193 7.96 -15.50 0.61
N ILE A 194 9.16 -15.93 1.06
CA ILE A 194 9.31 -16.66 2.32
C ILE A 194 8.79 -15.83 3.51
N LEU A 195 9.01 -14.53 3.51
CA LEU A 195 8.63 -13.62 4.58
C LEU A 195 7.10 -13.46 4.61
N TYR A 196 6.50 -13.15 3.46
CA TYR A 196 5.06 -12.95 3.33
C TYR A 196 4.25 -14.23 3.47
N SER A 197 4.70 -15.33 2.89
CA SER A 197 4.02 -16.62 3.04
C SER A 197 4.07 -17.14 4.48
N THR A 198 5.12 -16.80 5.23
CA THR A 198 5.22 -17.11 6.66
C THR A 198 4.27 -16.21 7.46
N LEU A 199 4.29 -14.90 7.23
CA LEU A 199 3.37 -13.97 7.88
C LEU A 199 1.90 -14.29 7.58
N GLY A 200 1.60 -14.73 6.35
CA GLY A 200 0.26 -15.14 5.92
C GLY A 200 -0.31 -16.36 6.65
N LYS A 201 0.53 -17.15 7.35
CA LYS A 201 0.09 -18.27 8.21
C LYS A 201 -0.39 -17.80 9.58
N ALA A 202 -0.08 -16.57 9.99
CA ALA A 202 -0.57 -16.02 11.25
C ALA A 202 -2.09 -15.83 11.22
N PRO A 203 -2.80 -16.01 12.35
CA PRO A 203 -4.24 -15.87 12.41
C PRO A 203 -4.72 -14.49 11.96
N LYS A 204 -5.81 -14.44 11.21
CA LYS A 204 -6.51 -13.19 10.91
C LYS A 204 -7.27 -12.71 12.15
N LEU A 205 -7.47 -11.41 12.28
CA LEU A 205 -8.41 -10.86 13.26
C LEU A 205 -9.85 -11.32 12.94
N PRO A 206 -10.73 -11.48 13.93
CA PRO A 206 -12.17 -11.54 13.71
C PRO A 206 -12.67 -10.32 12.93
N VAL A 207 -13.73 -10.46 12.15
CA VAL A 207 -14.24 -9.38 11.26
C VAL A 207 -14.53 -8.09 12.03
N GLU A 208 -15.10 -8.17 13.22
CA GLU A 208 -15.37 -6.98 14.05
C GLU A 208 -14.06 -6.24 14.42
N ASP A 209 -13.03 -6.98 14.76
CA ASP A 209 -11.71 -6.41 15.08
C ASP A 209 -11.02 -5.85 13.83
N GLN A 210 -11.20 -6.48 12.66
CA GLN A 210 -10.73 -5.93 11.38
C GLN A 210 -11.42 -4.59 11.05
N VAL A 211 -12.72 -4.47 11.31
CA VAL A 211 -13.46 -3.21 11.15
C VAL A 211 -12.91 -2.14 12.08
N ASN A 212 -12.67 -2.46 13.36
CA ASN A 212 -12.06 -1.53 14.31
C ASN A 212 -10.62 -1.15 13.91
N SER A 213 -9.85 -2.12 13.47
CA SER A 213 -8.49 -1.94 12.96
C SER A 213 -8.45 -0.95 11.78
N THR A 214 -9.36 -1.14 10.82
CA THR A 214 -9.47 -0.27 9.65
C THR A 214 -9.88 1.16 10.03
N ARG A 215 -10.81 1.33 11.00
CA ARG A 215 -11.15 2.65 11.55
C ARG A 215 -9.94 3.36 12.17
N HIS A 216 -9.14 2.62 12.95
CA HIS A 216 -7.95 3.18 13.58
C HIS A 216 -6.92 3.59 12.53
N PHE A 217 -6.72 2.77 11.50
CA PHE A 217 -5.81 3.11 10.41
C PHE A 217 -6.25 4.37 9.65
N MET A 218 -7.52 4.49 9.30
CA MET A 218 -8.05 5.70 8.68
C MET A 218 -7.87 6.95 9.57
N ARG A 219 -8.04 6.82 10.90
CA ARG A 219 -7.79 7.92 11.85
C ARG A 219 -6.33 8.34 11.85
N GLU A 220 -5.41 7.39 11.78
CA GLU A 220 -3.97 7.70 11.68
C GLU A 220 -3.64 8.42 10.37
N LEU A 221 -4.19 7.97 9.25
CA LEU A 221 -4.07 8.66 7.98
C LEU A 221 -4.60 10.09 8.04
N ASN A 222 -5.77 10.30 8.67
CA ASN A 222 -6.32 11.64 8.88
C ASN A 222 -5.42 12.50 9.79
N ARG A 223 -4.81 11.93 10.84
CA ARG A 223 -3.84 12.63 11.69
C ARG A 223 -2.65 13.15 10.89
N LEU A 224 -2.24 12.43 9.85
CA LEU A 224 -1.18 12.81 8.92
C LEU A 224 -1.68 13.76 7.80
N GLY A 225 -2.97 14.11 7.78
CA GLY A 225 -3.57 14.98 6.78
C GLY A 225 -4.00 14.28 5.48
N ILE A 226 -3.92 12.96 5.42
CA ILE A 226 -4.35 12.17 4.25
C ILE A 226 -5.86 12.08 4.26
N THR A 227 -6.50 12.47 3.15
CA THR A 227 -7.95 12.43 2.95
C THR A 227 -8.37 11.56 1.77
N SER A 228 -7.41 11.17 0.94
CA SER A 228 -7.63 10.28 -0.19
C SER A 228 -6.41 9.37 -0.39
N ALA A 229 -6.64 8.14 -0.78
CA ALA A 229 -5.57 7.20 -1.08
C ALA A 229 -5.93 6.34 -2.31
N ILE A 230 -4.91 5.99 -3.09
CA ILE A 230 -5.01 4.92 -4.06
C ILE A 230 -4.44 3.66 -3.42
N ASP A 231 -5.30 2.65 -3.22
CA ASP A 231 -4.85 1.32 -2.83
C ASP A 231 -4.19 0.64 -4.03
N ALA A 232 -2.91 0.30 -3.88
CA ALA A 232 -2.13 -0.34 -4.93
C ALA A 232 -2.42 -1.85 -5.07
N GLY A 233 -3.38 -2.36 -4.29
CA GLY A 233 -3.58 -3.78 -4.10
C GLY A 233 -2.61 -4.34 -3.06
N GLY A 234 -2.46 -5.64 -2.98
CA GLY A 234 -1.49 -6.21 -2.06
C GLY A 234 -1.55 -7.72 -1.95
N GLY A 235 -0.40 -8.32 -1.65
CA GLY A 235 -0.30 -9.75 -1.38
C GLY A 235 -1.05 -10.14 -0.10
N GLY A 236 -1.67 -11.32 -0.11
CA GLY A 236 -2.46 -11.84 1.00
C GLY A 236 -3.85 -11.21 1.16
N GLN A 237 -4.37 -10.57 0.12
CA GLN A 237 -5.65 -9.88 0.09
C GLN A 237 -6.50 -10.41 -1.06
N ASN A 238 -7.55 -11.14 -0.76
CA ASN A 238 -8.43 -11.74 -1.78
C ASN A 238 -9.62 -10.81 -2.08
N TYR A 239 -9.97 -10.72 -3.36
CA TYR A 239 -11.17 -10.01 -3.80
C TYR A 239 -12.26 -11.04 -4.21
N PRO A 240 -13.51 -10.86 -3.75
CA PRO A 240 -14.02 -9.69 -2.97
C PRO A 240 -13.89 -9.82 -1.44
N GLU A 241 -13.53 -10.95 -0.88
CA GLU A 241 -13.73 -11.33 0.53
C GLU A 241 -13.04 -10.38 1.52
N ASP A 242 -11.77 -10.04 1.29
CA ASP A 242 -11.01 -9.15 2.18
C ASP A 242 -11.41 -7.66 2.01
N TYR A 243 -12.29 -7.34 1.03
CA TYR A 243 -12.84 -6.00 0.81
C TYR A 243 -14.16 -5.76 1.54
N ASP A 244 -14.81 -6.81 2.07
CA ASP A 244 -16.09 -6.68 2.78
C ASP A 244 -16.00 -5.77 4.01
N VAL A 245 -14.87 -5.75 4.70
CA VAL A 245 -14.64 -4.88 5.87
C VAL A 245 -14.69 -3.40 5.49
N ILE A 246 -14.00 -3.00 4.42
CA ILE A 246 -14.01 -1.59 3.99
C ILE A 246 -15.36 -1.22 3.39
N LYS A 247 -16.01 -2.15 2.68
CA LYS A 247 -17.36 -1.97 2.16
C LYS A 247 -18.37 -1.79 3.29
N GLN A 248 -18.28 -2.57 4.37
CA GLN A 248 -19.12 -2.38 5.55
C GLN A 248 -18.96 -0.98 6.15
N LEU A 249 -17.73 -0.46 6.25
CA LEU A 249 -17.49 0.91 6.74
C LEU A 249 -18.06 1.97 5.80
N HIS A 250 -17.98 1.75 4.50
CA HIS A 250 -18.59 2.58 3.49
C HIS A 250 -20.12 2.62 3.64
N ASP A 251 -20.79 1.47 3.67
CA ASP A 251 -22.23 1.33 3.76
C ASP A 251 -22.79 1.93 5.08
N GLN A 252 -21.97 1.95 6.13
CA GLN A 252 -22.29 2.58 7.42
C GLN A 252 -21.94 4.08 7.49
N ASN A 253 -21.52 4.72 6.40
CA ASN A 253 -21.07 6.11 6.35
C ASN A 253 -19.91 6.42 7.34
N GLN A 254 -18.98 5.48 7.52
CA GLN A 254 -17.86 5.59 8.45
C GLN A 254 -16.51 5.80 7.75
N MET A 255 -16.52 5.97 6.43
CA MET A 255 -15.33 6.30 5.67
C MET A 255 -14.86 7.72 5.98
N THR A 256 -13.59 7.88 6.33
CA THR A 256 -12.95 9.19 6.57
C THR A 256 -11.82 9.48 5.58
N VAL A 257 -11.48 8.50 4.75
CA VAL A 257 -10.52 8.59 3.65
C VAL A 257 -11.21 8.07 2.39
N ARG A 258 -11.07 8.78 1.28
CA ARG A 258 -11.52 8.30 -0.03
C ARG A 258 -10.54 7.27 -0.53
N ILE A 259 -11.04 6.15 -1.02
CA ILE A 259 -10.21 5.04 -1.49
C ILE A 259 -10.56 4.68 -2.93
N ALA A 260 -9.57 4.75 -3.81
CA ALA A 260 -9.64 4.16 -5.15
C ALA A 260 -8.74 2.92 -5.15
N TYR A 261 -9.33 1.70 -5.27
CA TYR A 261 -8.58 0.47 -5.10
C TYR A 261 -8.26 -0.23 -6.42
N ASN A 262 -7.11 -0.90 -6.45
CA ASN A 262 -6.69 -1.75 -7.56
C ASN A 262 -6.71 -3.22 -7.12
N LEU A 263 -7.02 -4.11 -8.04
CA LEU A 263 -7.06 -5.54 -7.79
C LEU A 263 -5.71 -6.20 -8.11
N PHE A 264 -5.26 -7.05 -7.21
CA PHE A 264 -3.96 -7.70 -7.22
C PHE A 264 -4.14 -9.22 -7.17
N ALA A 265 -3.71 -9.92 -8.24
CA ALA A 265 -3.84 -11.38 -8.33
C ALA A 265 -2.97 -12.10 -7.31
N GLN A 266 -3.56 -13.04 -6.57
CA GLN A 266 -2.93 -13.67 -5.41
C GLN A 266 -2.18 -14.96 -5.75
N LYS A 267 -2.54 -15.66 -6.82
CA LYS A 267 -2.05 -16.99 -7.11
C LYS A 267 -1.18 -16.99 -8.36
N ALA A 268 0.10 -17.32 -8.18
CA ALA A 268 1.03 -17.47 -9.27
C ALA A 268 0.54 -18.50 -10.31
N GLY A 269 0.56 -18.12 -11.59
CA GLY A 269 0.10 -18.94 -12.71
C GLY A 269 -1.41 -18.98 -12.91
N GLN A 270 -2.21 -18.27 -12.09
CA GLN A 270 -3.67 -18.14 -12.22
C GLN A 270 -4.12 -16.68 -12.36
N GLU A 271 -3.20 -15.75 -12.55
CA GLU A 271 -3.47 -14.33 -12.55
C GLU A 271 -4.44 -13.93 -13.66
N LEU A 272 -4.27 -14.47 -14.86
CA LEU A 272 -5.16 -14.20 -15.99
C LEU A 272 -6.61 -14.66 -15.71
N ASP A 273 -6.78 -15.79 -15.02
CA ASP A 273 -8.11 -16.30 -14.66
C ASP A 273 -8.77 -15.42 -13.60
N ASP A 274 -7.99 -14.89 -12.65
CA ASP A 274 -8.47 -13.91 -11.68
C ASP A 274 -8.93 -12.62 -12.39
N TYR A 275 -8.13 -12.07 -13.32
CA TYR A 275 -8.54 -10.86 -14.08
C TYR A 275 -9.75 -11.11 -14.97
N ARG A 276 -9.86 -12.26 -15.63
CA ARG A 276 -11.05 -12.62 -16.41
C ARG A 276 -12.29 -12.62 -15.54
N ARG A 277 -12.22 -13.25 -14.38
CA ARG A 277 -13.32 -13.30 -13.42
C ARG A 277 -13.69 -11.89 -12.92
N TRP A 278 -12.71 -11.07 -12.52
CA TRP A 278 -12.97 -9.74 -11.97
C TRP A 278 -13.54 -8.76 -12.99
N THR A 279 -13.10 -8.83 -14.25
CA THR A 279 -13.66 -8.00 -15.33
C THR A 279 -15.11 -8.33 -15.69
N GLU A 280 -15.63 -9.46 -15.19
CA GLU A 280 -17.06 -9.80 -15.28
C GLU A 280 -17.84 -9.35 -14.04
N MET A 281 -17.16 -9.12 -12.91
CA MET A 281 -17.79 -8.78 -11.63
C MET A 281 -17.88 -7.27 -11.39
N THR A 282 -16.92 -6.50 -11.88
CA THR A 282 -16.78 -5.06 -11.61
C THR A 282 -16.11 -4.36 -12.79
N PHE A 283 -16.06 -3.03 -12.76
CA PHE A 283 -15.44 -2.22 -13.81
C PHE A 283 -14.80 -0.96 -13.20
N PRO A 284 -13.81 -0.33 -13.89
CA PRO A 284 -13.18 0.90 -13.42
C PRO A 284 -14.20 2.02 -13.24
N GLY A 285 -14.23 2.59 -12.04
CA GLY A 285 -15.21 3.59 -11.62
C GLY A 285 -16.41 3.04 -10.87
N ASP A 286 -16.57 1.72 -10.77
CA ASP A 286 -17.62 1.09 -9.97
C ASP A 286 -17.47 1.48 -8.49
N GLY A 287 -18.59 1.93 -7.88
CA GLY A 287 -18.62 2.54 -6.57
C GLY A 287 -18.99 4.02 -6.60
N ASP A 288 -18.44 4.82 -5.70
CA ASP A 288 -18.74 6.24 -5.59
C ASP A 288 -17.49 7.11 -5.31
N GLU A 289 -17.70 8.36 -4.86
CA GLU A 289 -16.61 9.29 -4.54
C GLU A 289 -15.80 8.89 -3.30
N LEU A 290 -16.30 8.02 -2.44
CA LEU A 290 -15.62 7.57 -1.21
C LEU A 290 -14.90 6.24 -1.39
N PHE A 291 -15.51 5.31 -2.13
CA PHE A 291 -14.95 3.98 -2.32
C PHE A 291 -15.26 3.48 -3.73
N ARG A 292 -14.22 3.29 -4.56
CA ARG A 292 -14.42 2.86 -5.94
C ARG A 292 -13.30 1.97 -6.44
N MET A 293 -13.66 1.09 -7.39
CA MET A 293 -12.70 0.31 -8.14
C MET A 293 -11.94 1.22 -9.13
N ASN A 294 -10.62 1.06 -9.21
CA ASN A 294 -9.76 1.90 -10.04
C ASN A 294 -9.12 1.14 -11.21
N GLY A 295 -8.79 -0.14 -11.03
CA GLY A 295 -8.15 -0.95 -12.07
C GLY A 295 -7.39 -2.15 -11.52
N ALA A 296 -6.38 -2.61 -12.26
CA ALA A 296 -5.53 -3.74 -11.90
C ALA A 296 -4.14 -3.28 -11.38
N GLY A 297 -3.49 -4.14 -10.64
CA GLY A 297 -2.09 -3.98 -10.24
C GLY A 297 -1.94 -3.70 -8.76
N GLU A 298 -0.75 -3.48 -8.23
CA GLU A 298 0.56 -3.16 -8.86
C GLU A 298 1.35 -4.37 -9.40
N ASN A 299 1.04 -5.59 -9.02
CA ASN A 299 1.63 -6.78 -9.59
C ASN A 299 0.60 -7.48 -10.47
N LEU A 300 0.80 -7.48 -11.76
CA LEU A 300 -0.12 -8.10 -12.73
C LEU A 300 0.14 -9.61 -12.85
N THR A 301 1.39 -10.02 -12.77
CA THR A 301 1.82 -11.41 -12.72
C THR A 301 3.01 -11.57 -11.80
N TRP A 302 3.06 -12.64 -11.05
CA TRP A 302 4.15 -12.93 -10.12
C TRP A 302 5.52 -13.08 -10.83
N SER A 303 5.51 -13.49 -12.09
CA SER A 303 6.75 -13.57 -12.89
C SER A 303 7.35 -12.21 -13.24
N ALA A 304 6.57 -11.13 -13.15
CA ALA A 304 7.05 -9.76 -13.37
C ALA A 304 7.43 -9.02 -12.07
N GLY A 305 7.39 -9.69 -10.92
CA GLY A 305 7.75 -9.09 -9.64
C GLY A 305 9.25 -8.82 -9.55
N ASP A 306 9.64 -7.55 -9.61
CA ASP A 306 11.03 -7.09 -9.44
C ASP A 306 11.18 -6.26 -8.17
N PHE A 307 10.80 -6.86 -7.05
CA PHE A 307 10.92 -6.20 -5.75
C PHE A 307 12.37 -5.89 -5.41
N GLU A 308 12.61 -4.70 -4.81
CA GLU A 308 13.95 -4.27 -4.44
C GLU A 308 14.61 -5.26 -3.49
N ASP A 309 15.82 -5.65 -3.80
CA ASP A 309 16.72 -6.30 -2.87
C ASP A 309 18.05 -5.55 -2.84
N PHE A 310 18.35 -4.91 -1.72
CA PHE A 310 19.58 -4.09 -1.59
C PHE A 310 20.82 -4.91 -1.24
N TYR A 311 20.66 -6.19 -0.93
CA TYR A 311 21.74 -7.09 -0.49
C TYR A 311 22.14 -8.13 -1.53
N GLU A 312 21.28 -8.38 -2.52
CA GLU A 312 21.49 -9.36 -3.56
C GLU A 312 21.57 -8.69 -4.94
N PRO A 313 22.20 -9.31 -5.93
CA PRO A 313 22.05 -8.89 -7.31
C PRO A 313 20.57 -8.87 -7.70
N ARG A 314 20.20 -7.85 -8.50
CA ARG A 314 18.82 -7.73 -8.97
C ARG A 314 18.31 -9.04 -9.58
N PRO A 315 17.04 -9.40 -9.35
CA PRO A 315 16.47 -10.62 -9.89
C PRO A 315 16.41 -10.54 -11.42
N ASP A 316 16.81 -11.61 -12.10
CA ASP A 316 16.52 -11.78 -13.52
C ASP A 316 15.08 -12.32 -13.65
N LEU A 317 14.21 -11.54 -14.29
CA LEU A 317 12.82 -11.97 -14.50
C LEU A 317 12.81 -13.18 -15.45
N PRO A 318 12.01 -14.24 -15.14
CA PRO A 318 11.99 -15.46 -15.93
C PRO A 318 11.54 -15.22 -17.38
N GLU A 319 11.98 -16.06 -18.31
CA GLU A 319 11.64 -15.97 -19.75
C GLU A 319 10.12 -16.01 -20.03
N LYS A 320 9.36 -16.71 -19.20
CA LYS A 320 7.89 -16.79 -19.36
C LYS A 320 7.18 -15.48 -19.04
N MET A 321 7.84 -14.52 -18.38
CA MET A 321 7.24 -13.28 -17.90
C MET A 321 6.57 -12.49 -19.01
N GLU A 322 7.25 -12.30 -20.14
CA GLU A 322 6.69 -11.52 -21.24
C GLU A 322 5.38 -12.12 -21.77
N GLY A 323 5.33 -13.45 -21.94
CA GLY A 323 4.12 -14.12 -22.42
C GLY A 323 2.95 -14.06 -21.42
N GLU A 324 3.24 -14.28 -20.14
CA GLU A 324 2.22 -14.19 -19.07
C GLU A 324 1.69 -12.75 -18.94
N LEU A 325 2.58 -11.76 -18.94
CA LEU A 325 2.20 -10.36 -18.85
C LEU A 325 1.43 -9.89 -20.10
N GLU A 326 1.87 -10.28 -21.30
CA GLU A 326 1.22 -9.92 -22.56
C GLU A 326 -0.25 -10.38 -22.58
N ALA A 327 -0.51 -11.63 -22.20
CA ALA A 327 -1.87 -12.17 -22.14
C ALA A 327 -2.79 -11.40 -21.16
N ILE A 328 -2.25 -11.00 -20.02
CA ILE A 328 -3.00 -10.20 -19.02
C ILE A 328 -3.26 -8.79 -19.55
N VAL A 329 -2.24 -8.13 -20.09
CA VAL A 329 -2.36 -6.75 -20.60
C VAL A 329 -3.29 -6.68 -21.81
N GLU A 330 -3.27 -7.68 -22.72
CA GLU A 330 -4.23 -7.79 -23.82
C GLU A 330 -5.67 -7.87 -23.29
N HIS A 331 -5.92 -8.72 -22.29
CA HIS A 331 -7.24 -8.85 -21.68
C HIS A 331 -7.70 -7.55 -21.01
N LEU A 332 -6.82 -6.90 -20.22
CA LEU A 332 -7.14 -5.63 -19.55
C LEU A 332 -7.39 -4.51 -20.57
N ALA A 333 -6.63 -4.46 -21.66
CA ALA A 333 -6.84 -3.51 -22.76
C ALA A 333 -8.21 -3.70 -23.45
N GLU A 334 -8.58 -4.95 -23.78
CA GLU A 334 -9.91 -5.27 -24.31
C GLU A 334 -11.05 -4.79 -23.41
N LYS A 335 -10.88 -5.00 -22.10
CA LYS A 335 -11.87 -4.61 -21.07
C LYS A 335 -11.78 -3.13 -20.69
N LYS A 336 -10.81 -2.37 -21.23
CA LYS A 336 -10.53 -0.97 -20.92
C LYS A 336 -10.25 -0.73 -19.43
N TRP A 337 -9.57 -1.66 -18.81
CA TRP A 337 -9.13 -1.57 -17.43
C TRP A 337 -7.78 -0.84 -17.35
N PRO A 338 -7.71 0.28 -16.63
CA PRO A 338 -6.43 0.89 -16.26
C PRO A 338 -5.64 -0.09 -15.41
N PHE A 339 -4.34 -0.06 -15.52
CA PHE A 339 -3.49 -0.87 -14.67
C PHE A 339 -2.24 -0.13 -14.25
N ARG A 340 -1.62 -0.64 -13.20
CA ARG A 340 -0.31 -0.22 -12.72
C ARG A 340 0.57 -1.43 -12.52
N ILE A 341 1.88 -1.22 -12.62
CA ILE A 341 2.84 -2.26 -12.37
C ILE A 341 4.01 -1.72 -11.54
N HIS A 342 4.44 -2.53 -10.58
CA HIS A 342 5.66 -2.28 -9.81
C HIS A 342 6.87 -2.57 -10.69
N ALA A 343 7.83 -1.65 -10.75
CA ALA A 343 9.07 -1.84 -11.47
C ALA A 343 10.19 -0.99 -10.85
N THR A 344 11.30 -1.62 -10.52
CA THR A 344 12.41 -1.03 -9.79
C THR A 344 13.64 -0.84 -10.66
N TYR A 345 13.98 -1.83 -11.50
CA TYR A 345 15.22 -1.89 -12.26
C TYR A 345 15.01 -1.56 -13.73
N ASP A 346 15.98 -0.88 -14.33
CA ASP A 346 15.93 -0.45 -15.73
C ASP A 346 15.69 -1.61 -16.71
N GLU A 347 16.28 -2.78 -16.44
CA GLU A 347 16.13 -3.96 -17.28
C GLU A 347 14.72 -4.53 -17.20
N SER A 348 14.15 -4.61 -15.99
CA SER A 348 12.75 -5.00 -15.80
C SER A 348 11.83 -4.04 -16.52
N ILE A 349 12.01 -2.73 -16.30
CA ILE A 349 11.22 -1.67 -16.96
C ILE A 349 11.28 -1.82 -18.48
N ASN A 350 12.47 -2.03 -19.05
CA ASN A 350 12.64 -2.20 -20.48
C ASN A 350 11.87 -3.42 -21.01
N ARG A 351 11.94 -4.56 -20.31
CA ARG A 351 11.20 -5.77 -20.66
C ARG A 351 9.68 -5.56 -20.60
N LEU A 352 9.19 -4.90 -19.54
CA LEU A 352 7.78 -4.57 -19.36
C LEU A 352 7.28 -3.62 -20.47
N LEU A 353 8.02 -2.55 -20.78
CA LEU A 353 7.68 -1.60 -21.83
C LEU A 353 7.61 -2.27 -23.21
N ASN A 354 8.51 -3.22 -23.52
CA ASN A 354 8.47 -3.98 -24.78
C ASN A 354 7.16 -4.80 -24.88
N VAL A 355 6.65 -5.35 -23.77
CA VAL A 355 5.34 -6.03 -23.77
C VAL A 355 4.23 -5.04 -24.07
N PHE A 356 4.23 -3.88 -23.41
CA PHE A 356 3.18 -2.87 -23.59
C PHE A 356 3.18 -2.30 -25.01
N GLU A 357 4.34 -2.08 -25.62
CA GLU A 357 4.45 -1.65 -27.03
C GLU A 357 3.88 -2.70 -27.99
N ARG A 358 4.18 -3.99 -27.76
CA ARG A 358 3.60 -5.08 -28.57
C ARG A 358 2.08 -5.12 -28.48
N VAL A 359 1.53 -5.05 -27.26
CA VAL A 359 0.07 -5.05 -27.08
C VAL A 359 -0.55 -3.80 -27.69
N ASN A 360 0.03 -2.62 -27.49
CA ASN A 360 -0.48 -1.37 -28.06
C ASN A 360 -0.46 -1.40 -29.60
N SER A 361 0.54 -2.03 -30.22
CA SER A 361 0.62 -2.15 -31.69
C SER A 361 -0.42 -3.11 -32.28
N LYS A 362 -0.87 -4.11 -31.51
CA LYS A 362 -1.91 -5.05 -31.91
C LYS A 362 -3.32 -4.51 -31.67
N SER A 363 -3.49 -3.74 -30.61
CA SER A 363 -4.79 -3.20 -30.19
C SER A 363 -4.92 -1.76 -30.70
N HIS A 364 -6.07 -1.43 -31.35
CA HIS A 364 -6.38 -0.05 -31.73
C HIS A 364 -6.89 0.78 -30.53
N SER A 365 -6.83 0.23 -29.32
CA SER A 365 -7.22 0.89 -28.08
C SER A 365 -5.99 1.46 -27.39
N GLN A 366 -6.05 2.75 -26.98
CA GLN A 366 -4.99 3.35 -26.15
C GLN A 366 -4.89 2.63 -24.80
N LEU A 367 -3.69 2.16 -24.46
CA LEU A 367 -3.41 1.63 -23.12
C LEU A 367 -3.34 2.76 -22.10
N ASP A 368 -4.11 2.66 -21.03
CA ASP A 368 -4.02 3.57 -19.89
C ASP A 368 -3.18 2.90 -18.81
N LEU A 369 -1.87 3.14 -18.88
CA LEU A 369 -0.85 2.54 -18.03
C LEU A 369 -0.34 3.55 -17.01
N LEU A 370 -0.23 3.13 -15.76
CA LEU A 370 0.48 3.85 -14.72
C LEU A 370 1.66 3.00 -14.22
N LEU A 371 2.88 3.43 -14.51
CA LEU A 371 4.07 2.83 -13.92
C LEU A 371 4.27 3.38 -12.51
N THR A 372 4.36 2.50 -11.53
CA THR A 372 4.70 2.85 -10.15
C THR A 372 6.16 2.47 -9.90
N MET A 373 7.00 3.47 -9.68
CA MET A 373 8.45 3.28 -9.51
C MET A 373 8.92 3.91 -8.21
N PRO A 374 9.54 3.14 -7.31
CA PRO A 374 10.11 3.69 -6.09
C PRO A 374 11.40 4.50 -6.29
N LYS A 375 12.22 4.20 -7.29
CA LYS A 375 13.44 4.99 -7.64
C LYS A 375 13.80 4.80 -9.11
N LEU A 376 14.07 5.91 -9.80
CA LEU A 376 14.53 5.95 -11.19
C LEU A 376 16.03 6.24 -11.26
N TYR A 377 16.78 5.37 -11.93
CA TYR A 377 18.02 5.73 -12.61
C TYR A 377 17.68 6.00 -14.09
N LEU A 378 17.80 7.24 -14.49
CA LEU A 378 17.17 7.82 -15.70
C LEU A 378 17.88 7.56 -17.04
N SER A 379 18.76 6.58 -17.20
CA SER A 379 19.56 6.50 -18.44
C SER A 379 18.87 5.84 -19.64
N VAL A 380 17.98 4.87 -19.42
CA VAL A 380 17.27 4.17 -20.52
C VAL A 380 15.91 4.81 -20.80
N ILE A 381 15.28 5.33 -19.78
CA ILE A 381 13.94 5.97 -19.86
C ILE A 381 13.96 7.22 -20.75
N SER A 382 15.09 7.91 -20.86
CA SER A 382 15.16 9.15 -21.66
C SER A 382 14.88 8.95 -23.16
N ASN A 383 15.20 7.80 -23.71
CA ASN A 383 15.02 7.55 -25.16
C ASN A 383 13.61 7.01 -25.52
N VAL A 384 12.95 6.29 -24.63
CA VAL A 384 11.62 5.73 -24.85
C VAL A 384 10.54 6.69 -24.32
N LEU A 385 10.75 7.29 -23.15
CA LEU A 385 9.78 8.17 -22.51
C LEU A 385 9.73 9.61 -23.08
N VAL A 386 10.76 10.10 -23.74
CA VAL A 386 10.73 11.42 -24.44
C VAL A 386 9.64 11.49 -25.51
N ARG A 387 9.19 10.35 -26.02
CA ARG A 387 8.04 10.30 -26.95
C ARG A 387 6.66 10.32 -26.24
N TRP A 388 6.56 9.99 -24.91
CA TRP A 388 5.29 9.54 -24.35
C TRP A 388 4.95 10.01 -22.92
N VAL A 389 5.72 10.91 -22.28
CA VAL A 389 5.57 11.18 -20.84
C VAL A 389 4.81 12.46 -20.51
N VAL A 390 3.75 12.32 -19.69
CA VAL A 390 3.23 13.38 -18.83
C VAL A 390 3.61 13.04 -17.38
N VAL A 391 4.57 13.78 -16.82
CA VAL A 391 4.99 13.62 -15.43
C VAL A 391 4.09 14.46 -14.52
N SER A 392 3.33 13.84 -13.64
CA SER A 392 2.73 14.55 -12.52
C SER A 392 3.62 14.42 -11.29
N ARG A 393 4.20 15.54 -10.86
CA ARG A 393 5.01 15.61 -9.63
C ARG A 393 4.10 15.78 -8.43
N PHE A 394 3.78 14.73 -7.68
CA PHE A 394 3.22 14.87 -6.31
C PHE A 394 3.32 13.55 -5.53
N SER A 395 4.50 13.11 -5.19
CA SER A 395 4.85 12.29 -4.02
C SER A 395 6.30 11.80 -4.11
N ILE A 396 6.85 11.25 -3.04
CA ILE A 396 8.18 10.62 -2.99
C ILE A 396 8.26 9.40 -3.94
N VAL A 397 7.12 8.86 -4.35
CA VAL A 397 6.97 7.82 -5.37
C VAL A 397 6.61 8.49 -6.69
N TRP A 398 7.44 8.31 -7.72
CA TRP A 398 7.20 8.86 -9.05
C TRP A 398 6.12 8.04 -9.76
N HIS A 399 5.05 8.70 -10.17
CA HIS A 399 4.06 8.11 -11.06
C HIS A 399 4.29 8.63 -12.48
N ILE A 400 4.51 7.73 -13.41
CA ILE A 400 4.60 8.06 -14.82
C ILE A 400 3.35 7.54 -15.50
N LYS A 401 2.49 8.45 -15.95
CA LYS A 401 1.37 8.10 -16.81
C LYS A 401 1.87 8.09 -18.25
N VAL A 402 1.90 6.92 -18.87
CA VAL A 402 2.25 6.74 -20.27
C VAL A 402 0.97 6.64 -21.07
N ARG A 403 0.78 7.54 -22.02
CA ARG A 403 -0.25 7.42 -23.07
C ARG A 403 0.46 7.05 -24.35
N PHE A 404 0.05 5.97 -24.96
CA PHE A 404 0.45 5.59 -26.30
C PHE A 404 -0.52 6.29 -27.27
N SER A 405 -0.03 7.15 -28.16
CA SER A 405 -0.82 7.84 -29.20
C SER A 405 -0.88 7.04 -30.48
#